data_24cf07f9ab4f164edfc0048c964f5044
#
_entry.id   24cf07f9ab4f164edfc0048c964f5044
#
_cell.length_a   1.000
_cell.length_b   1.000
_cell.length_c   1.000
_cell.angle_alpha   90.00
_cell.angle_beta   90.00
_cell.angle_gamma   90.00
#
_symmetry.space_group_name_H-M   'P 1'
#
loop_
_entity.id
_entity.type
_entity.pdbx_description
1 polymer ?
#
loop_
_entity_poly.entity_id
_entity_poly.type
_entity_poly.pdbx_seq_one_letter_code
_entity_poly.pdbx_strand_id
1 'polypeptide(L)'
;MGRGAVAARVTVALVDDHPVVLEGVRAWLGQDPAVSIELVAAGDSVDAVLAGPGRDADVLLLDLNLHGALALDEVSRLAALGRRVVVYSEHADDATVLSVLDRGAFAFLAKKEARDYCVTTILAAAADRPYVPPQAAGTMAADDRPDGPVLSDQERTALLLWFQSMSKSAVAARMGIAETTVRQYIQRARIKYANAGRPAPTRALLLARAIQDGLIRADEVTEYASRAAKAG
;
A
#
# COMPACT_ATOMS: atom_id res chain seq x y z
N MET A 1 -9.46 -36.21 -7.42
CA MET A 1 -10.34 -35.03 -7.33
C MET A 1 -9.66 -34.00 -6.44
N GLY A 2 -8.85 -33.11 -7.05
CA GLY A 2 -8.17 -32.04 -6.33
C GLY A 2 -9.21 -30.98 -5.94
N ARG A 3 -9.36 -30.70 -4.65
CA ARG A 3 -10.07 -29.52 -4.17
C ARG A 3 -9.22 -28.31 -4.60
N GLY A 4 -9.66 -27.61 -5.64
CA GLY A 4 -9.11 -26.31 -5.98
C GLY A 4 -9.22 -25.41 -4.75
N ALA A 5 -8.09 -24.90 -4.28
CA ALA A 5 -8.08 -23.86 -3.27
C ALA A 5 -8.89 -22.68 -3.85
N VAL A 6 -10.04 -22.38 -3.26
CA VAL A 6 -10.79 -21.16 -3.57
C VAL A 6 -9.84 -20.02 -3.19
N ALA A 7 -9.37 -19.27 -4.17
CA ALA A 7 -8.56 -18.09 -3.92
C ALA A 7 -9.35 -17.20 -2.93
N ALA A 8 -8.69 -16.77 -1.84
CA ALA A 8 -9.34 -15.93 -0.84
C ALA A 8 -9.88 -14.67 -1.53
N ARG A 9 -11.16 -14.40 -1.35
CA ARG A 9 -11.85 -13.26 -1.95
C ARG A 9 -11.39 -12.00 -1.26
N VAL A 10 -10.86 -11.04 -2.02
CA VAL A 10 -10.47 -9.72 -1.50
C VAL A 10 -11.70 -8.81 -1.47
N THR A 11 -11.99 -8.23 -0.33
CA THR A 11 -13.11 -7.31 -0.15
C THR A 11 -12.66 -5.85 -0.25
N VAL A 12 -13.43 -5.05 -0.99
CA VAL A 12 -13.14 -3.64 -1.25
C VAL A 12 -14.34 -2.79 -0.83
N ALA A 13 -14.08 -1.68 -0.15
CA ALA A 13 -15.03 -0.59 0.02
C ALA A 13 -14.58 0.61 -0.82
N LEU A 14 -15.52 1.35 -1.38
CA LEU A 14 -15.26 2.52 -2.24
C LEU A 14 -15.98 3.74 -1.69
N VAL A 15 -15.25 4.84 -1.55
CA VAL A 15 -15.80 6.15 -1.21
C VAL A 15 -15.50 7.12 -2.34
N ASP A 16 -16.53 7.61 -3.01
CA ASP A 16 -16.45 8.57 -4.10
C ASP A 16 -17.82 9.25 -4.25
N ASP A 17 -17.87 10.56 -4.37
CA ASP A 17 -19.12 11.31 -4.52
C ASP A 17 -19.60 11.40 -5.99
N HIS A 18 -18.89 10.75 -6.92
CA HIS A 18 -19.26 10.67 -8.32
C HIS A 18 -19.91 9.32 -8.65
N PRO A 19 -21.23 9.24 -8.89
CA PRO A 19 -21.93 7.98 -9.18
C PRO A 19 -21.34 7.20 -10.36
N VAL A 20 -20.86 7.88 -11.40
CA VAL A 20 -20.24 7.24 -12.57
C VAL A 20 -18.97 6.47 -12.19
N VAL A 21 -18.17 6.98 -11.24
CA VAL A 21 -16.97 6.31 -10.74
C VAL A 21 -17.36 5.06 -9.96
N LEU A 22 -18.38 5.13 -9.10
CA LEU A 22 -18.89 3.99 -8.34
C LEU A 22 -19.31 2.85 -9.27
N GLU A 23 -20.10 3.15 -10.31
CA GLU A 23 -20.54 2.16 -11.29
C GLU A 23 -19.38 1.64 -12.16
N GLY A 24 -18.46 2.50 -12.57
CA GLY A 24 -17.28 2.13 -13.35
C GLY A 24 -16.38 1.14 -12.61
N VAL A 25 -16.04 1.44 -11.35
CA VAL A 25 -15.22 0.57 -10.52
C VAL A 25 -15.92 -0.77 -10.25
N ARG A 26 -17.25 -0.73 -9.98
CA ARG A 26 -18.05 -1.95 -9.79
C ARG A 26 -17.99 -2.84 -11.03
N ALA A 27 -18.18 -2.27 -12.22
CA ALA A 27 -18.09 -3.01 -13.49
C ALA A 27 -16.68 -3.60 -13.70
N TRP A 28 -15.63 -2.83 -13.39
CA TRP A 28 -14.24 -3.30 -13.56
C TRP A 28 -13.89 -4.47 -12.66
N LEU A 29 -14.27 -4.40 -11.40
CA LEU A 29 -13.95 -5.46 -10.44
C LEU A 29 -14.70 -6.77 -10.73
N GLY A 30 -15.89 -6.70 -11.35
CA GLY A 30 -16.70 -7.86 -11.69
C GLY A 30 -16.30 -8.58 -12.99
N GLN A 31 -15.40 -8.02 -13.82
CA GLN A 31 -15.13 -8.53 -15.17
C GLN A 31 -14.10 -9.66 -15.26
N ASP A 32 -13.30 -9.90 -14.23
CA ASP A 32 -12.26 -10.91 -14.27
C ASP A 32 -12.56 -12.06 -13.31
N PRO A 33 -13.05 -13.20 -13.81
CA PRO A 33 -13.36 -14.35 -12.97
C PRO A 33 -12.11 -15.00 -12.34
N ALA A 34 -10.91 -14.69 -12.83
CA ALA A 34 -9.66 -15.18 -12.25
C ALA A 34 -9.22 -14.36 -11.02
N VAL A 35 -9.77 -13.15 -10.86
CA VAL A 35 -9.46 -12.24 -9.75
C VAL A 35 -10.68 -12.12 -8.86
N SER A 36 -10.65 -12.76 -7.69
CA SER A 36 -11.77 -12.71 -6.74
C SER A 36 -11.71 -11.43 -5.91
N ILE A 37 -12.17 -10.30 -6.48
CA ILE A 37 -12.38 -9.04 -5.76
C ILE A 37 -13.88 -8.77 -5.65
N GLU A 38 -14.34 -8.43 -4.45
CA GLU A 38 -15.73 -8.07 -4.18
C GLU A 38 -15.84 -6.63 -3.67
N LEU A 39 -16.65 -5.82 -4.34
CA LEU A 39 -17.05 -4.51 -3.83
C LEU A 39 -18.19 -4.72 -2.80
N VAL A 40 -17.84 -4.68 -1.51
CA VAL A 40 -18.79 -4.95 -0.40
C VAL A 40 -19.58 -3.72 0.04
N ALA A 41 -19.03 -2.53 -0.22
CA ALA A 41 -19.70 -1.25 0.09
C ALA A 41 -19.24 -0.16 -0.88
N ALA A 42 -20.12 0.75 -1.22
CA ALA A 42 -19.82 1.95 -1.99
C ALA A 42 -20.73 3.09 -1.55
N GLY A 43 -20.20 4.32 -1.51
CA GLY A 43 -20.96 5.52 -1.12
C GLY A 43 -20.12 6.78 -1.24
N ASP A 44 -20.73 7.91 -0.92
CA ASP A 44 -20.17 9.25 -1.03
C ASP A 44 -19.54 9.77 0.29
N SER A 45 -19.61 8.98 1.35
CA SER A 45 -19.13 9.37 2.68
C SER A 45 -18.39 8.20 3.34
N VAL A 46 -17.24 8.52 3.93
CA VAL A 46 -16.43 7.53 4.69
C VAL A 46 -17.23 6.93 5.83
N ASP A 47 -17.91 7.75 6.61
CA ASP A 47 -18.65 7.28 7.79
C ASP A 47 -19.83 6.40 7.40
N ALA A 48 -20.56 6.73 6.32
CA ALA A 48 -21.65 5.90 5.82
C ALA A 48 -21.16 4.53 5.33
N VAL A 49 -20.04 4.49 4.60
CA VAL A 49 -19.44 3.25 4.10
C VAL A 49 -18.91 2.39 5.26
N LEU A 50 -18.29 2.99 6.27
CA LEU A 50 -17.77 2.27 7.43
C LEU A 50 -18.84 1.90 8.47
N ALA A 51 -20.02 2.49 8.43
CA ALA A 51 -21.14 2.06 9.27
C ALA A 51 -21.74 0.70 8.83
N GLY A 52 -21.45 0.28 7.60
CA GLY A 52 -21.93 -0.96 7.00
C GLY A 52 -20.80 -1.98 6.72
N PRO A 53 -20.98 -2.83 5.69
CA PRO A 53 -20.00 -3.87 5.32
C PRO A 53 -18.60 -3.36 4.99
N GLY A 54 -18.47 -2.08 4.61
CA GLY A 54 -17.16 -1.44 4.35
C GLY A 54 -16.25 -1.37 5.57
N ARG A 55 -16.82 -1.53 6.78
CA ARG A 55 -16.05 -1.56 8.02
C ARG A 55 -14.98 -2.65 8.04
N ASP A 56 -15.29 -3.81 7.51
CA ASP A 56 -14.40 -4.98 7.55
C ASP A 56 -13.74 -5.27 6.20
N ALA A 57 -13.89 -4.38 5.22
CA ALA A 57 -13.26 -4.53 3.91
C ALA A 57 -11.72 -4.57 4.03
N ASP A 58 -11.08 -5.45 3.24
CA ASP A 58 -9.62 -5.60 3.21
C ASP A 58 -8.92 -4.33 2.72
N VAL A 59 -9.53 -3.63 1.76
CA VAL A 59 -9.01 -2.41 1.14
C VAL A 59 -10.10 -1.36 1.05
N LEU A 60 -9.75 -0.12 1.34
CA LEU A 60 -10.60 1.05 1.13
C LEU A 60 -10.04 1.87 -0.05
N LEU A 61 -10.80 1.95 -1.15
CA LEU A 61 -10.58 2.93 -2.20
C LEU A 61 -11.24 4.25 -1.78
N LEU A 62 -10.47 5.33 -1.76
CA LEU A 62 -10.91 6.63 -1.30
C LEU A 62 -10.65 7.69 -2.36
N ASP A 63 -11.70 8.35 -2.86
CA ASP A 63 -11.49 9.59 -3.59
C ASP A 63 -10.92 10.65 -2.64
N LEU A 64 -9.93 11.38 -3.14
CA LEU A 64 -9.31 12.45 -2.38
C LEU A 64 -10.19 13.72 -2.36
N ASN A 65 -10.99 13.93 -3.40
CA ASN A 65 -11.87 15.11 -3.48
C ASN A 65 -13.32 14.70 -3.21
N LEU A 66 -13.75 14.83 -1.98
CA LEU A 66 -15.12 14.53 -1.56
C LEU A 66 -15.87 15.86 -1.31
N HIS A 67 -16.98 16.05 -2.02
CA HIS A 67 -17.84 17.24 -1.89
C HIS A 67 -17.09 18.57 -2.04
N GLY A 68 -16.05 18.58 -2.90
CA GLY A 68 -15.23 19.78 -3.16
C GLY A 68 -14.14 20.07 -2.12
N ALA A 69 -13.91 19.17 -1.18
CA ALA A 69 -12.85 19.27 -0.18
C ALA A 69 -11.86 18.10 -0.27
N LEU A 70 -10.57 18.38 -0.05
CA LEU A 70 -9.55 17.31 -0.01
C LEU A 70 -9.63 16.53 1.30
N ALA A 71 -9.84 15.22 1.20
CA ALA A 71 -10.00 14.29 2.31
C ALA A 71 -8.66 13.84 2.93
N LEU A 72 -7.66 14.73 3.02
CA LEU A 72 -6.33 14.41 3.54
C LEU A 72 -6.36 13.96 5.00
N ASP A 73 -7.18 14.57 5.83
CA ASP A 73 -7.29 14.21 7.24
C ASP A 73 -7.97 12.85 7.41
N GLU A 74 -8.90 12.51 6.51
CA GLU A 74 -9.51 11.18 6.45
C GLU A 74 -8.47 10.09 6.13
N VAL A 75 -7.53 10.35 5.22
CA VAL A 75 -6.40 9.43 4.95
C VAL A 75 -5.63 9.16 6.23
N SER A 76 -5.26 10.22 6.98
CA SER A 76 -4.53 10.08 8.24
C SER A 76 -5.32 9.30 9.30
N ARG A 77 -6.62 9.62 9.45
CA ARG A 77 -7.54 8.96 10.39
C ARG A 77 -7.65 7.46 10.10
N LEU A 78 -7.89 7.11 8.84
CA LEU A 78 -8.06 5.73 8.40
C LEU A 78 -6.76 4.92 8.51
N ALA A 79 -5.62 5.53 8.16
CA ALA A 79 -4.32 4.90 8.33
C ALA A 79 -3.99 4.64 9.81
N ALA A 80 -4.32 5.58 10.71
CA ALA A 80 -4.15 5.40 12.16
C ALA A 80 -5.01 4.26 12.73
N LEU A 81 -6.18 4.01 12.12
CA LEU A 81 -7.04 2.86 12.43
C LEU A 81 -6.54 1.55 11.81
N GLY A 82 -5.38 1.54 11.15
CA GLY A 82 -4.80 0.37 10.50
C GLY A 82 -5.49 -0.03 9.20
N ARG A 83 -6.30 0.86 8.61
CA ARG A 83 -6.98 0.59 7.34
C ARG A 83 -5.99 0.66 6.17
N ARG A 84 -6.15 -0.22 5.19
CA ARG A 84 -5.37 -0.19 3.95
C ARG A 84 -6.08 0.74 2.96
N VAL A 85 -5.68 2.01 2.97
CA VAL A 85 -6.27 3.05 2.12
C VAL A 85 -5.50 3.14 0.82
N VAL A 86 -6.18 2.95 -0.30
CA VAL A 86 -5.70 3.29 -1.63
C VAL A 86 -6.44 4.55 -2.06
N VAL A 87 -5.72 5.66 -2.19
CA VAL A 87 -6.30 6.90 -2.70
C VAL A 87 -6.45 6.78 -4.21
N TYR A 88 -7.66 7.05 -4.72
CA TYR A 88 -8.02 6.97 -6.14
C TYR A 88 -8.57 8.31 -6.59
N SER A 89 -7.74 9.15 -7.22
CA SER A 89 -8.06 10.56 -7.46
C SER A 89 -7.67 11.08 -8.84
N GLU A 90 -8.36 12.11 -9.30
CA GLU A 90 -7.97 12.89 -10.48
C GLU A 90 -6.83 13.87 -10.16
N HIS A 91 -6.75 14.37 -8.93
CA HIS A 91 -5.69 15.27 -8.45
C HIS A 91 -4.40 14.49 -8.23
N ALA A 92 -3.48 14.58 -9.18
CA ALA A 92 -2.26 13.79 -9.22
C ALA A 92 -1.00 14.67 -9.37
N ASP A 93 -1.03 15.90 -8.86
CA ASP A 93 0.18 16.72 -8.72
C ASP A 93 1.11 16.15 -7.66
N ASP A 94 2.43 16.38 -7.82
CA ASP A 94 3.44 15.74 -7.00
C ASP A 94 3.29 16.05 -5.50
N ALA A 95 2.94 17.28 -5.13
CA ALA A 95 2.77 17.67 -3.73
C ALA A 95 1.60 16.91 -3.08
N THR A 96 0.48 16.76 -3.81
CA THR A 96 -0.69 16.01 -3.37
C THR A 96 -0.36 14.53 -3.23
N VAL A 97 0.30 13.92 -4.22
CA VAL A 97 0.70 12.49 -4.16
C VAL A 97 1.59 12.23 -2.96
N LEU A 98 2.65 13.04 -2.75
CA LEU A 98 3.55 12.90 -1.60
C LEU A 98 2.81 13.09 -0.28
N SER A 99 1.95 14.11 -0.19
CA SER A 99 1.16 14.39 1.01
C SER A 99 0.26 13.21 1.42
N VAL A 100 -0.39 12.59 0.44
CA VAL A 100 -1.25 11.40 0.64
C VAL A 100 -0.43 10.21 1.15
N LEU A 101 0.70 9.92 0.52
CA LEU A 101 1.58 8.82 0.91
C LEU A 101 2.19 9.05 2.30
N ASP A 102 2.63 10.26 2.61
CA ASP A 102 3.18 10.63 3.92
C ASP A 102 2.14 10.52 5.04
N ARG A 103 0.86 10.68 4.73
CA ARG A 103 -0.26 10.47 5.67
C ARG A 103 -0.64 9.01 5.89
N GLY A 104 -0.02 8.08 5.18
CA GLY A 104 -0.19 6.65 5.44
C GLY A 104 -1.12 5.94 4.48
N ALA A 105 -1.50 6.55 3.36
CA ALA A 105 -2.13 5.80 2.29
C ALA A 105 -1.21 4.63 1.87
N PHE A 106 -1.79 3.47 1.60
CA PHE A 106 -1.04 2.33 1.08
C PHE A 106 -0.46 2.63 -0.29
N ALA A 107 -1.25 3.25 -1.16
CA ALA A 107 -0.85 3.70 -2.48
C ALA A 107 -1.70 4.91 -2.92
N PHE A 108 -1.17 5.66 -3.89
CA PHE A 108 -1.90 6.61 -4.69
C PHE A 108 -2.08 6.05 -6.10
N LEU A 109 -3.31 6.08 -6.61
CA LEU A 109 -3.70 5.64 -7.94
C LEU A 109 -4.44 6.79 -8.63
N ALA A 110 -3.93 7.26 -9.78
CA ALA A 110 -4.62 8.28 -10.55
C ALA A 110 -5.82 7.68 -11.30
N LYS A 111 -6.98 8.37 -11.31
CA LYS A 111 -8.20 7.90 -12.01
C LYS A 111 -8.00 7.70 -13.52
N LYS A 112 -6.98 8.34 -14.11
CA LYS A 112 -6.57 8.16 -15.52
C LYS A 112 -5.73 6.92 -15.77
N GLU A 113 -5.22 6.24 -14.74
CA GLU A 113 -4.43 5.03 -14.89
C GLU A 113 -5.31 3.84 -15.29
N ALA A 114 -4.71 2.89 -16.02
CA ALA A 114 -5.44 1.75 -16.55
C ALA A 114 -6.02 0.87 -15.43
N ARG A 115 -7.13 0.19 -15.74
CA ARG A 115 -7.80 -0.78 -14.86
C ARG A 115 -6.85 -1.77 -14.20
N ASP A 116 -5.87 -2.28 -14.96
CA ASP A 116 -4.94 -3.32 -14.46
C ASP A 116 -4.08 -2.81 -13.30
N TYR A 117 -3.73 -1.52 -13.28
CA TYR A 117 -3.05 -0.92 -12.14
C TYR A 117 -3.95 -0.84 -10.92
N CYS A 118 -5.24 -0.57 -11.09
CA CYS A 118 -6.22 -0.57 -10.00
C CYS A 118 -6.33 -1.96 -9.37
N VAL A 119 -6.56 -2.99 -10.16
CA VAL A 119 -6.65 -4.38 -9.70
C VAL A 119 -5.36 -4.81 -9.01
N THR A 120 -4.21 -4.55 -9.62
CA THR A 120 -2.89 -4.88 -9.04
C THR A 120 -2.67 -4.18 -7.70
N THR A 121 -3.04 -2.90 -7.60
CA THR A 121 -2.90 -2.10 -6.37
C THR A 121 -3.77 -2.67 -5.25
N ILE A 122 -5.03 -3.01 -5.55
CA ILE A 122 -5.96 -3.61 -4.59
C ILE A 122 -5.41 -4.95 -4.06
N LEU A 123 -4.98 -5.83 -4.94
CA LEU A 123 -4.44 -7.14 -4.55
C LEU A 123 -3.15 -7.01 -3.74
N ALA A 124 -2.28 -6.07 -4.10
CA ALA A 124 -1.06 -5.79 -3.34
C ALA A 124 -1.38 -5.23 -1.95
N ALA A 125 -2.36 -4.30 -1.86
CA ALA A 125 -2.80 -3.74 -0.59
C ALA A 125 -3.40 -4.81 0.33
N ALA A 126 -4.30 -5.65 -0.19
CA ALA A 126 -4.90 -6.74 0.59
C ALA A 126 -3.86 -7.72 1.13
N ALA A 127 -2.82 -8.02 0.35
CA ALA A 127 -1.74 -8.93 0.73
C ALA A 127 -0.60 -8.26 1.51
N ASP A 128 -0.70 -6.96 1.84
CA ASP A 128 0.40 -6.14 2.42
C ASP A 128 1.72 -6.28 1.64
N ARG A 129 1.63 -6.41 0.31
CA ARG A 129 2.80 -6.50 -0.58
C ARG A 129 3.17 -5.11 -1.09
N PRO A 130 4.47 -4.76 -1.16
CA PRO A 130 4.90 -3.50 -1.74
C PRO A 130 4.45 -3.38 -3.20
N TYR A 131 3.78 -2.30 -3.52
CA TYR A 131 3.44 -1.93 -4.90
C TYR A 131 3.28 -0.41 -4.99
N VAL A 132 3.86 0.20 -5.99
CA VAL A 132 3.76 1.63 -6.25
C VAL A 132 3.25 1.81 -7.67
N PRO A 133 2.05 2.38 -7.87
CA PRO A 133 1.52 2.68 -9.20
C PRO A 133 2.43 3.64 -9.98
N PRO A 134 2.40 3.63 -11.33
CA PRO A 134 3.33 4.39 -12.16
C PRO A 134 3.37 5.90 -11.88
N GLN A 135 2.21 6.53 -11.69
CA GLN A 135 2.15 7.97 -11.35
C GLN A 135 2.87 8.25 -10.02
N ALA A 136 2.56 7.51 -8.99
CA ALA A 136 3.19 7.67 -7.68
C ALA A 136 4.70 7.34 -7.73
N ALA A 137 5.12 6.37 -8.54
CA ALA A 137 6.53 6.04 -8.74
C ALA A 137 7.30 7.19 -9.39
N GLY A 138 6.72 7.84 -10.40
CA GLY A 138 7.30 9.03 -11.03
C GLY A 138 7.50 10.19 -10.05
N THR A 139 6.45 10.52 -9.29
CA THR A 139 6.50 11.56 -8.25
C THR A 139 7.55 11.25 -7.17
N MET A 140 7.60 9.99 -6.72
CA MET A 140 8.59 9.60 -5.71
C MET A 140 10.03 9.65 -6.24
N ALA A 141 10.26 9.32 -7.51
CA ALA A 141 11.57 9.42 -8.13
C ALA A 141 12.05 10.86 -8.31
N ALA A 142 11.11 11.81 -8.45
CA ALA A 142 11.39 13.25 -8.55
C ALA A 142 11.46 13.95 -7.18
N ASP A 143 11.22 13.25 -6.07
CA ASP A 143 11.25 13.82 -4.72
C ASP A 143 12.70 14.13 -4.30
N ASP A 144 13.05 15.41 -4.26
CA ASP A 144 14.37 15.95 -3.92
C ASP A 144 14.52 16.34 -2.45
N ARG A 145 13.58 15.96 -1.60
CA ARG A 145 13.70 16.17 -0.15
C ARG A 145 14.99 15.54 0.40
N PRO A 146 15.53 16.04 1.53
CA PRO A 146 16.86 15.68 2.03
C PRO A 146 17.12 14.17 2.08
N ASP A 147 18.40 13.79 2.00
CA ASP A 147 18.90 12.41 2.05
C ASP A 147 18.23 11.58 3.12
N GLY A 148 18.07 10.29 2.83
CA GLY A 148 17.47 9.33 3.73
C GLY A 148 18.21 9.18 5.05
N PRO A 149 17.58 8.60 6.08
CA PRO A 149 18.16 8.43 7.40
C PRO A 149 19.26 7.36 7.38
N VAL A 150 20.24 7.49 8.27
CA VAL A 150 21.21 6.43 8.55
C VAL A 150 20.52 5.30 9.32
N LEU A 151 20.35 4.16 8.66
CA LEU A 151 19.86 2.92 9.28
C LEU A 151 21.02 2.10 9.82
N SER A 152 20.82 1.40 10.94
CA SER A 152 21.77 0.38 11.40
C SER A 152 21.74 -0.86 10.51
N ASP A 153 22.81 -1.67 10.53
CA ASP A 153 22.88 -2.91 9.75
C ASP A 153 21.71 -3.88 10.07
N GLN A 154 21.31 -3.93 11.33
CA GLN A 154 20.18 -4.76 11.78
C GLN A 154 18.83 -4.24 11.26
N GLU A 155 18.62 -2.93 11.27
CA GLU A 155 17.42 -2.29 10.71
C GLU A 155 17.37 -2.52 9.20
N ARG A 156 18.51 -2.32 8.49
CA ARG A 156 18.62 -2.57 7.05
C ARG A 156 18.34 -4.03 6.71
N THR A 157 18.93 -4.97 7.43
CA THR A 157 18.73 -6.41 7.23
C THR A 157 17.27 -6.80 7.46
N ALA A 158 16.66 -6.32 8.55
CA ALA A 158 15.26 -6.59 8.85
C ALA A 158 14.32 -6.06 7.76
N LEU A 159 14.59 -4.84 7.26
CA LEU A 159 13.82 -4.25 6.17
C LEU A 159 13.99 -5.04 4.87
N LEU A 160 15.23 -5.39 4.48
CA LEU A 160 15.49 -6.15 3.26
C LEU A 160 14.75 -7.48 3.25
N LEU A 161 14.86 -8.27 4.31
CA LEU A 161 14.16 -9.55 4.44
C LEU A 161 12.62 -9.35 4.43
N TRP A 162 12.13 -8.32 5.12
CA TRP A 162 10.71 -8.03 5.13
C TRP A 162 10.20 -7.64 3.74
N PHE A 163 10.93 -6.80 3.01
CA PHE A 163 10.55 -6.39 1.65
C PHE A 163 10.53 -7.55 0.64
N GLN A 164 11.30 -8.61 0.89
CA GLN A 164 11.24 -9.86 0.11
C GLN A 164 9.97 -10.70 0.39
N SER A 165 8.89 -10.06 0.83
CA SER A 165 7.59 -10.68 1.13
C SER A 165 7.59 -11.69 2.30
N MET A 166 8.63 -11.67 3.15
CA MET A 166 8.64 -12.48 4.36
C MET A 166 7.67 -11.90 5.42
N SER A 167 7.02 -12.78 6.18
CA SER A 167 6.31 -12.37 7.39
C SER A 167 7.31 -11.91 8.45
N LYS A 168 6.88 -11.10 9.42
CA LYS A 168 7.77 -10.68 10.52
C LYS A 168 8.31 -11.86 11.32
N SER A 169 7.51 -12.92 11.48
CA SER A 169 7.96 -14.17 12.13
C SER A 169 9.02 -14.90 11.30
N ALA A 170 8.89 -14.94 9.97
CA ALA A 170 9.91 -15.53 9.10
C ALA A 170 11.22 -14.73 9.12
N VAL A 171 11.13 -13.38 9.13
CA VAL A 171 12.31 -12.50 9.32
C VAL A 171 12.97 -12.77 10.65
N ALA A 172 12.21 -12.90 11.73
CA ALA A 172 12.71 -13.19 13.07
C ALA A 172 13.47 -14.51 13.12
N ALA A 173 12.89 -15.57 12.56
CA ALA A 173 13.53 -16.88 12.46
C ALA A 173 14.85 -16.81 11.67
N ARG A 174 14.87 -16.08 10.54
CA ARG A 174 16.07 -15.95 9.71
C ARG A 174 17.18 -15.12 10.34
N MET A 175 16.83 -14.12 11.15
CA MET A 175 17.78 -13.28 11.89
C MET A 175 18.19 -13.88 13.24
N GLY A 176 17.54 -14.97 13.71
CA GLY A 176 17.78 -15.56 15.03
C GLY A 176 17.36 -14.66 16.19
N ILE A 177 16.30 -13.84 16.02
CA ILE A 177 15.80 -12.88 17.02
C ILE A 177 14.28 -13.03 17.23
N ALA A 178 13.73 -12.39 18.24
CA ALA A 178 12.29 -12.38 18.50
C ALA A 178 11.53 -11.54 17.46
N GLU A 179 10.28 -11.93 17.14
CA GLU A 179 9.42 -11.15 16.23
C GLU A 179 9.19 -9.72 16.74
N THR A 180 9.11 -9.54 18.05
CA THR A 180 9.01 -8.22 18.68
C THR A 180 10.21 -7.33 18.36
N THR A 181 11.40 -7.90 18.29
CA THR A 181 12.63 -7.18 17.88
C THR A 181 12.59 -6.76 16.42
N VAL A 182 12.08 -7.62 15.52
CA VAL A 182 11.86 -7.25 14.10
C VAL A 182 10.89 -6.08 13.99
N ARG A 183 9.77 -6.13 14.73
CA ARG A 183 8.81 -5.01 14.78
C ARG A 183 9.45 -3.71 15.25
N GLN A 184 10.33 -3.78 16.25
CA GLN A 184 11.06 -2.62 16.75
C GLN A 184 12.03 -2.05 15.70
N TYR A 185 12.76 -2.89 14.96
CA TYR A 185 13.65 -2.42 13.89
C TYR A 185 12.88 -1.72 12.77
N ILE A 186 11.77 -2.29 12.31
CA ILE A 186 10.90 -1.66 11.31
C ILE A 186 10.35 -0.32 11.84
N GLN A 187 9.92 -0.28 13.09
CA GLN A 187 9.40 0.95 13.69
C GLN A 187 10.47 2.02 13.85
N ARG A 188 11.68 1.66 14.27
CA ARG A 188 12.81 2.61 14.36
C ARG A 188 13.17 3.18 13.00
N ALA A 189 13.20 2.36 11.95
CA ALA A 189 13.42 2.84 10.59
C ALA A 189 12.35 3.86 10.18
N ARG A 190 11.06 3.58 10.45
CA ARG A 190 9.97 4.53 10.16
C ARG A 190 10.13 5.85 10.92
N ILE A 191 10.51 5.81 12.21
CA ILE A 191 10.76 7.00 13.00
C ILE A 191 11.93 7.80 12.41
N LYS A 192 13.02 7.15 12.01
CA LYS A 192 14.16 7.80 11.38
C LYS A 192 13.78 8.49 10.07
N TYR A 193 12.97 7.83 9.23
CA TYR A 193 12.42 8.45 8.02
C TYR A 193 11.52 9.64 8.32
N ALA A 194 10.68 9.55 9.33
CA ALA A 194 9.82 10.66 9.75
C ALA A 194 10.65 11.86 10.26
N ASN A 195 11.70 11.60 11.06
CA ASN A 195 12.60 12.63 11.57
C ASN A 195 13.43 13.31 10.45
N ALA A 196 13.68 12.61 9.35
CA ALA A 196 14.32 13.16 8.15
C ALA A 196 13.33 13.96 7.27
N GLY A 197 12.08 14.19 7.73
CA GLY A 197 11.05 14.89 6.95
C GLY A 197 10.46 14.04 5.81
N ARG A 198 10.75 12.75 5.77
CA ARG A 198 10.31 11.80 4.73
C ARG A 198 9.59 10.61 5.35
N PRO A 199 8.43 10.81 6.01
CA PRO A 199 7.70 9.72 6.68
C PRO A 199 7.39 8.58 5.70
N ALA A 200 7.47 7.34 6.19
CA ALA A 200 7.26 6.13 5.41
C ALA A 200 6.38 5.13 6.18
N PRO A 201 5.10 5.46 6.41
CA PRO A 201 4.22 4.68 7.27
C PRO A 201 3.84 3.32 6.68
N THR A 202 3.81 3.17 5.35
CA THR A 202 3.47 1.90 4.72
C THR A 202 4.71 1.11 4.31
N ARG A 203 4.54 -0.20 4.08
CA ARG A 203 5.62 -1.07 3.59
C ARG A 203 6.08 -0.65 2.19
N ALA A 204 5.13 -0.33 1.31
CA ALA A 204 5.42 0.09 -0.06
C ALA A 204 6.23 1.38 -0.09
N LEU A 205 5.80 2.39 0.67
CA LEU A 205 6.51 3.68 0.74
C LEU A 205 7.89 3.54 1.38
N LEU A 206 7.99 2.74 2.46
CA LEU A 206 9.28 2.50 3.10
C LEU A 206 10.27 1.80 2.18
N LEU A 207 9.82 0.83 1.37
CA LEU A 207 10.63 0.17 0.35
C LEU A 207 11.08 1.17 -0.72
N ALA A 208 10.15 1.94 -1.26
CA ALA A 208 10.47 2.90 -2.34
C ALA A 208 11.50 3.93 -1.87
N ARG A 209 11.35 4.48 -0.65
CA ARG A 209 12.34 5.39 -0.08
C ARG A 209 13.68 4.72 0.19
N ALA A 210 13.70 3.48 0.67
CA ALA A 210 14.94 2.75 0.91
C ALA A 210 15.71 2.47 -0.39
N ILE A 211 15.01 2.22 -1.51
CA ILE A 211 15.62 2.09 -2.84
C ILE A 211 16.14 3.45 -3.32
N GLN A 212 15.34 4.49 -3.22
CA GLN A 212 15.68 5.87 -3.61
C GLN A 212 16.97 6.37 -2.90
N ASP A 213 17.11 6.04 -1.62
CA ASP A 213 18.26 6.42 -0.79
C ASP A 213 19.48 5.48 -0.98
N GLY A 214 19.38 4.49 -1.86
CA GLY A 214 20.44 3.51 -2.10
C GLY A 214 20.72 2.57 -0.92
N LEU A 215 19.85 2.56 0.09
CA LEU A 215 19.98 1.65 1.25
C LEU A 215 19.68 0.20 0.88
N ILE A 216 18.83 0.00 -0.12
CA ILE A 216 18.45 -1.30 -0.67
C ILE A 216 18.38 -1.17 -2.19
N ARG A 217 18.95 -2.12 -2.91
CA ARG A 217 18.85 -2.16 -4.37
C ARG A 217 17.56 -2.86 -4.80
N ALA A 218 16.97 -2.41 -5.89
CA ALA A 218 15.73 -3.01 -6.41
C ALA A 218 15.91 -4.50 -6.79
N ASP A 219 17.11 -4.87 -7.29
CA ASP A 219 17.46 -6.26 -7.62
C ASP A 219 17.62 -7.15 -6.37
N GLU A 220 18.05 -6.62 -5.23
CA GLU A 220 18.10 -7.36 -3.96
C GLU A 220 16.70 -7.83 -3.50
N VAL A 221 15.64 -7.08 -3.84
CA VAL A 221 14.27 -7.43 -3.49
C VAL A 221 13.69 -8.51 -4.42
N THR A 222 14.05 -8.51 -5.70
CA THR A 222 13.53 -9.44 -6.71
C THR A 222 14.23 -10.80 -6.71
N GLU A 223 15.51 -10.88 -6.39
CA GLU A 223 16.28 -12.13 -6.41
C GLU A 223 15.73 -13.21 -5.48
N TYR A 224 15.16 -12.85 -4.34
CA TYR A 224 14.63 -13.83 -3.39
C TYR A 224 13.33 -14.47 -3.88
N ALA A 225 12.47 -13.74 -4.54
CA ALA A 225 11.23 -14.27 -5.12
C ALA A 225 11.51 -15.32 -6.21
N SER A 226 12.58 -15.13 -7.01
CA SER A 226 13.00 -16.08 -8.04
C SER A 226 13.66 -17.35 -7.48
N ARG A 227 14.34 -17.30 -6.34
CA ARG A 227 14.92 -18.46 -5.67
C ARG A 227 13.87 -19.33 -4.96
N ALA A 228 12.85 -18.71 -4.34
CA ALA A 228 11.75 -19.43 -3.71
C ALA A 228 10.89 -20.19 -4.73
N ALA A 229 10.70 -19.64 -5.93
CA ALA A 229 9.96 -20.28 -7.01
C ALA A 229 10.72 -21.44 -7.69
N LYS A 230 12.06 -21.56 -7.49
CA LYS A 230 12.89 -22.65 -8.03
C LYS A 230 13.15 -23.78 -7.02
N ALA A 231 12.76 -23.59 -5.76
CA ALA A 231 12.98 -24.58 -4.68
C ALA A 231 11.70 -25.33 -4.25
N GLY A 232 10.56 -25.09 -4.92
CA GLY A 232 9.30 -25.83 -4.81
C GLY A 232 8.91 -26.48 -6.13
#